data_7116921c0520564951f263ce7b420f85
#
_entry.id   7116921c0520564951f263ce7b420f85
#
_cell.length_a   1.000
_cell.length_b   1.000
_cell.length_c   1.000
_cell.angle_alpha   90.00
_cell.angle_beta   90.00
_cell.angle_gamma   90.00
#
_symmetry.space_group_name_H-M   'P 1'
#
loop_
_entity.id
_entity.type
_entity.pdbx_description
1 polymer ?
#
loop_
_entity_poly.entity_id
_entity_poly.type
_entity_poly.pdbx_seq_one_letter_code
_entity_poly.pdbx_strand_id
1 'polypeptide(L)' 'MTAIIKSSSDLAKDKLLLLLDEIIEHDGFGEIRIEVNILKRKQKEVILHCGKQYRFVVDTSEFLNK' A
#
# COMPACT_ATOMS: atom_id res chain seq x y z
N MET A 1 -23.85 -10.62 -9.67
CA MET A 1 -22.50 -10.58 -9.16
C MET A 1 -22.26 -9.38 -8.27
N THR A 2 -21.66 -9.61 -7.18
CA THR A 2 -21.43 -8.55 -6.20
C THR A 2 -20.11 -7.86 -6.46
N ALA A 3 -20.14 -6.56 -6.56
CA ALA A 3 -18.90 -5.79 -6.68
C ALA A 3 -18.25 -5.72 -5.30
N ILE A 4 -16.94 -5.97 -5.29
CA ILE A 4 -16.18 -5.86 -4.06
C ILE A 4 -15.47 -4.51 -4.08
N ILE A 5 -15.80 -3.67 -3.13
CA ILE A 5 -15.17 -2.37 -3.01
C ILE A 5 -14.10 -2.47 -1.94
N LYS A 6 -12.85 -2.33 -2.38
CA LYS A 6 -11.74 -2.37 -1.45
C LYS A 6 -11.51 -1.00 -0.87
N SER A 7 -11.13 -0.96 0.40
CA SER A 7 -10.77 0.28 1.04
C SER A 7 -9.44 0.78 0.45
N SER A 8 -9.14 2.05 0.70
CA SER A 8 -7.89 2.62 0.20
C SER A 8 -6.69 1.92 0.81
N SER A 9 -6.78 1.51 2.08
CA SER A 9 -5.68 0.79 2.71
C SER A 9 -5.50 -0.59 2.10
N ASP A 10 -6.59 -1.24 1.72
CA ASP A 10 -6.51 -2.56 1.09
C ASP A 10 -5.80 -2.48 -0.26
N LEU A 11 -6.04 -1.41 -1.02
CA LEU A 11 -5.36 -1.24 -2.30
C LEU A 11 -3.86 -1.11 -2.11
N ALA A 12 -3.43 -0.36 -1.11
CA ALA A 12 -2.01 -0.21 -0.81
C ALA A 12 -1.41 -1.54 -0.36
N LYS A 13 -2.13 -2.28 0.47
CA LYS A 13 -1.67 -3.58 0.95
C LYS A 13 -1.57 -4.59 -0.17
N ASP A 14 -2.55 -4.60 -1.06
CA ASP A 14 -2.53 -5.51 -2.20
C ASP A 14 -1.30 -5.27 -3.07
N LYS A 15 -0.98 -4.01 -3.31
CA LYS A 15 0.19 -3.70 -4.12
C LYS A 15 1.47 -4.12 -3.41
N LEU A 16 1.54 -3.89 -2.10
CA LEU A 16 2.71 -4.31 -1.33
C LEU A 16 2.92 -5.81 -1.42
N LEU A 17 1.86 -6.58 -1.27
CA LEU A 17 1.96 -8.03 -1.34
C LEU A 17 2.40 -8.48 -2.72
N LEU A 18 1.89 -7.85 -3.76
CA LEU A 18 2.30 -8.18 -5.11
C LEU A 18 3.77 -7.90 -5.34
N LEU A 19 4.25 -6.75 -4.87
CA LEU A 19 5.67 -6.41 -4.99
C LEU A 19 6.54 -7.40 -4.21
N LEU A 20 6.08 -7.80 -3.05
CA LEU A 20 6.81 -8.76 -2.25
C LEU A 20 6.92 -10.10 -2.96
N ASP A 21 5.82 -10.56 -3.55
CA ASP A 21 5.83 -11.80 -4.32
C ASP A 21 6.84 -11.74 -5.46
N GLU A 22 6.90 -10.61 -6.15
CA GLU A 22 7.83 -10.45 -7.26
C GLU A 22 9.28 -10.56 -6.80
N ILE A 23 9.58 -9.98 -5.64
CA ILE A 23 10.92 -10.03 -5.09
C ILE A 23 11.27 -11.44 -4.64
N ILE A 24 10.33 -12.12 -4.03
CA ILE A 24 10.56 -13.49 -3.56
C ILE A 24 10.84 -14.42 -4.73
N GLU A 25 10.11 -14.24 -5.84
CA GLU A 25 10.30 -15.07 -7.02
C GLU A 25 11.54 -14.71 -7.80
N HIS A 26 12.05 -13.51 -7.58
CA HIS A 26 13.23 -13.04 -8.29
C HIS A 26 14.47 -13.80 -7.81
N ASP A 27 15.33 -14.13 -8.76
CA ASP A 27 16.56 -14.85 -8.45
C ASP A 27 17.62 -13.87 -7.98
N GLY A 28 17.62 -13.62 -6.69
CA GLY A 28 18.54 -12.65 -6.12
C GLY A 28 17.89 -12.01 -4.91
N PHE A 29 18.32 -10.82 -4.58
CA PHE A 29 17.76 -10.12 -3.46
C PHE A 29 17.05 -8.85 -3.94
N GLY A 30 16.21 -8.31 -3.08
CA GLY A 30 15.53 -7.07 -3.38
C GLY A 30 15.08 -6.42 -2.10
N GLU A 31 14.56 -5.22 -2.22
CA GLU A 31 14.05 -4.53 -1.06
C GLU A 31 12.87 -3.65 -1.44
N ILE A 32 12.02 -3.42 -0.47
CA ILE A 32 10.91 -2.50 -0.60
C ILE A 32 11.01 -1.53 0.55
N ARG A 33 10.98 -0.24 0.23
CA ARG A 33 10.96 0.78 1.27
C ARG A 33 9.54 1.35 1.33
N ILE A 34 9.01 1.43 2.53
CA ILE A 34 7.66 1.94 2.75
C ILE A 34 7.78 3.27 3.47
N GLU A 35 7.17 4.28 2.88
CA GLU A 35 7.16 5.61 3.45
C GLU A 35 5.71 6.00 3.72
N VAL A 36 5.44 6.50 4.92
CA VAL A 36 4.09 6.90 5.30
C VAL A 36 4.15 8.33 5.80
N ASN A 37 3.40 9.20 5.16
CA ASN A 37 3.37 10.62 5.49
C ASN A 37 1.96 11.06 5.82
N ILE A 38 1.84 12.03 6.71
CA ILE A 38 0.54 12.61 7.02
C ILE A 38 0.24 13.67 5.97
N LEU A 39 -0.89 13.53 5.28
CA LEU A 39 -1.32 14.53 4.31
C LEU A 39 -2.21 15.56 4.97
N LYS A 40 -3.19 15.08 5.69
CA LYS A 40 -4.08 15.92 6.44
C LYS A 40 -4.82 15.05 7.43
N ARG A 41 -5.72 15.66 8.16
CA ARG A 41 -6.49 14.94 9.16
C ARG A 41 -7.19 13.74 8.52
N LYS A 42 -6.98 12.57 9.09
CA LYS A 42 -7.58 11.31 8.65
C LYS A 42 -7.14 10.88 7.27
N GLN A 43 -6.02 11.42 6.75
CA GLN A 43 -5.47 10.95 5.49
C GLN A 43 -3.97 10.84 5.60
N LYS A 44 -3.45 9.73 5.08
CA LYS A 44 -2.01 9.50 5.00
C LYS A 44 -1.64 9.09 3.60
N GLU A 45 -0.43 9.40 3.24
CA GLU A 45 0.15 9.01 1.98
C GLU A 45 1.06 7.82 2.24
N VAL A 46 0.87 6.76 1.48
CA VAL A 46 1.74 5.58 1.55
C VAL A 46 2.47 5.47 0.23
N ILE A 47 3.79 5.47 0.29
CA ILE A 47 4.62 5.34 -0.90
C ILE A 47 5.43 4.06 -0.78
N LEU A 48 5.31 3.21 -1.78
CA LEU A 48 6.07 1.97 -1.86
C LEU A 48 7.19 2.18 -2.87
N HIS A 49 8.43 2.10 -2.39
CA HIS A 49 9.61 2.29 -3.23
C HIS A 49 10.18 0.92 -3.57
N CYS A 50 10.05 0.53 -4.81
CA CYS A 50 10.55 -0.75 -5.27
C CYS A 50 10.92 -0.60 -6.74
N GLY A 51 12.07 0.04 -7.00
CA GLY A 51 12.47 0.39 -8.36
C GLY A 51 11.68 1.58 -8.87
N LYS A 52 10.38 1.53 -8.74
CA LYS A 52 9.48 2.63 -9.03
C LYS A 52 8.85 3.09 -7.74
N GLN A 53 8.07 4.13 -7.82
CA GLN A 53 7.33 4.62 -6.68
C GLN A 53 5.84 4.42 -6.92
N TYR A 54 5.17 3.83 -5.95
CA TYR A 54 3.73 3.59 -6.01
C TYR A 54 3.11 4.34 -4.85
N ARG A 55 2.27 5.30 -5.16
CA ARG A 55 1.70 6.20 -4.17
C ARG A 55 0.22 5.91 -3.96
N PHE A 56 -0.17 5.84 -2.71
CA PHE A 56 -1.57 5.61 -2.34
C PHE A 56 -1.97 6.63 -1.29
N VAL A 57 -3.18 7.13 -1.40
CA VAL A 57 -3.74 7.98 -0.35
C VAL A 57 -4.72 7.14 0.44
N VAL A 58 -4.43 6.98 1.72
CA VAL A 58 -5.20 6.09 2.58
C VAL A 58 -6.02 6.93 3.54
N ASP A 59 -7.30 6.63 3.60
CA ASP A 59 -8.23 7.28 4.52
C ASP A 59 -8.18 6.55 5.85
N THR A 60 -7.59 7.21 6.85
CA THR A 60 -7.42 6.57 8.15
C THR A 60 -8.71 6.47 8.93
N SER A 61 -9.76 7.12 8.49
CA SER A 61 -11.05 6.94 9.15
C SER A 61 -11.54 5.50 9.04
N GLU A 62 -10.99 4.74 8.09
CA GLU A 62 -11.32 3.32 7.96
C GLU A 62 -10.90 2.53 9.19
N PHE A 63 -10.00 3.06 9.99
CA PHE A 63 -9.48 2.39 11.18
C PHE A 63 -10.08 2.92 12.47
N LEU A 64 -10.98 3.88 12.40
CA LEU A 64 -11.54 4.51 13.60
C LEU A 64 -12.77 3.82 14.10
N ASN A 65 -13.18 2.80 13.45
CA ASN A 65 -14.41 2.10 13.72
C ASN A 65 -14.21 1.06 14.81
N LYS A 66 -13.95 1.52 15.98
CA LYS A 66 -13.64 0.65 17.12
C LYS A 66 -14.73 0.64 18.10
#